data_e894a9b815662b0eefd94af4e332fd6c
#
_entry.id   e894a9b815662b0eefd94af4e332fd6c
#
_cell.length_a   1.000
_cell.length_b   1.000
_cell.length_c   1.000
_cell.angle_alpha   90.00
_cell.angle_beta   90.00
_cell.angle_gamma   90.00
#
_symmetry.space_group_name_H-M   'P 1'
#
loop_
_entity.id
_entity.type
_entity.pdbx_description
1 polymer ?
#
loop_
_entity_poly.entity_id
_entity_poly.type
_entity_poly.pdbx_seq_one_letter_code
_entity_poly.pdbx_strand_id
1 'polypeptide(L)'
;MEALRDVTLVDTPGTNSIILEHAALTESFVHRAELVLFVTSSDHPFTESERQFLQFLKSKWGRKVLFVLNKIDLKTPEELNEIVAFLEKNCYRLLGFEPKILLVSAKEAYKAKVEGDMLLLDKSKIKEVESFVFDKLDLDTKIDFKLVSPLKYLHSVFAGLQYDLNEKVNKCNTDIKSIERFET
;
A
#
# COMPACT_ATOMS: atom_id res chain seq x y z
N MET A 1 -19.47 -4.19 17.03
CA MET A 1 -20.00 -4.11 15.65
C MET A 1 -20.37 -2.68 15.20
N GLU A 2 -20.47 -1.71 16.09
CA GLU A 2 -20.74 -0.29 15.69
C GLU A 2 -19.58 0.37 14.94
N ALA A 3 -18.36 0.03 15.26
CA ALA A 3 -17.15 0.64 14.70
C ALA A 3 -16.94 0.41 13.17
N LEU A 4 -17.64 -0.53 12.55
CA LEU A 4 -17.53 -0.84 11.11
C LEU A 4 -18.65 -0.21 10.27
N ARG A 5 -19.56 0.56 10.84
CA ARG A 5 -20.71 1.14 10.08
C ARG A 5 -20.28 2.07 8.94
N ASP A 6 -19.14 2.74 9.12
CA ASP A 6 -18.62 3.72 8.15
C ASP A 6 -17.40 3.21 7.37
N VAL A 7 -17.09 1.91 7.46
CA VAL A 7 -15.93 1.30 6.82
C VAL A 7 -16.38 0.34 5.73
N THR A 8 -15.88 0.55 4.53
CA THR A 8 -16.04 -0.39 3.43
C THR A 8 -14.75 -1.20 3.29
N LEU A 9 -14.83 -2.50 3.53
CA LEU A 9 -13.74 -3.44 3.26
C LEU A 9 -13.92 -4.03 1.88
N VAL A 10 -12.87 -3.94 1.06
CA VAL A 10 -12.83 -4.55 -0.27
C VAL A 10 -11.76 -5.64 -0.26
N ASP A 11 -12.18 -6.89 -0.39
CA ASP A 11 -11.26 -7.99 -0.62
C ASP A 11 -10.93 -8.08 -2.11
N THR A 12 -9.62 -8.16 -2.39
CA THR A 12 -9.13 -8.27 -3.77
C THR A 12 -8.63 -9.68 -4.01
N PRO A 13 -8.88 -10.28 -5.19
CA PRO A 13 -8.30 -11.55 -5.54
C PRO A 13 -6.78 -11.56 -5.36
N GLY A 14 -6.25 -12.67 -4.82
CA GLY A 14 -4.82 -12.78 -4.55
C GLY A 14 -3.96 -12.60 -5.79
N THR A 15 -2.74 -12.11 -5.60
CA THR A 15 -1.78 -11.77 -6.67
C THR A 15 -1.37 -12.95 -7.57
N ASN A 16 -1.71 -14.19 -7.19
CA ASN A 16 -1.41 -15.40 -7.96
C ASN A 16 -2.40 -15.69 -9.10
N SER A 17 -3.53 -14.99 -9.16
CA SER A 17 -4.52 -15.16 -10.23
C SER A 17 -4.45 -14.00 -11.22
N ILE A 18 -3.71 -14.21 -12.30
CA ILE A 18 -3.74 -13.49 -13.57
C ILE A 18 -3.61 -11.96 -13.47
N ILE A 19 -2.40 -11.51 -13.64
CA ILE A 19 -1.87 -10.13 -13.45
C ILE A 19 -2.60 -9.05 -14.28
N LEU A 20 -3.28 -9.36 -15.36
CA LEU A 20 -3.79 -8.35 -16.31
C LEU A 20 -5.24 -7.92 -16.07
N GLU A 21 -6.14 -8.82 -15.71
CA GLU A 21 -7.55 -8.46 -15.46
C GLU A 21 -7.77 -7.85 -14.07
N HIS A 22 -6.99 -8.30 -13.09
CA HIS A 22 -7.07 -7.80 -11.72
C HIS A 22 -6.37 -6.46 -11.52
N ALA A 23 -5.39 -6.11 -12.38
CA ALA A 23 -4.74 -4.81 -12.34
C ALA A 23 -5.77 -3.66 -12.57
N ALA A 24 -6.67 -3.81 -13.53
CA ALA A 24 -7.68 -2.79 -13.81
C ALA A 24 -8.73 -2.65 -12.69
N LEU A 25 -9.18 -3.77 -12.10
CA LEU A 25 -10.10 -3.76 -10.96
C LEU A 25 -9.43 -3.18 -9.71
N THR A 26 -8.23 -3.66 -9.40
CA THR A 26 -7.44 -3.15 -8.27
C THR A 26 -7.10 -1.69 -8.47
N GLU A 27 -6.77 -1.26 -9.70
CA GLU A 27 -6.48 0.13 -10.03
C GLU A 27 -7.66 1.05 -9.72
N SER A 28 -8.88 0.66 -10.05
CA SER A 28 -10.09 1.47 -9.79
C SER A 28 -10.41 1.58 -8.30
N PHE A 29 -10.20 0.53 -7.51
CA PHE A 29 -10.46 0.53 -6.06
C PHE A 29 -9.32 1.16 -5.28
N VAL A 30 -8.08 0.88 -5.67
CA VAL A 30 -6.89 1.37 -5.00
C VAL A 30 -6.87 2.90 -4.98
N HIS A 31 -7.26 3.60 -6.03
CA HIS A 31 -7.36 5.07 -6.03
C HIS A 31 -8.37 5.64 -5.03
N ARG A 32 -9.35 4.86 -4.63
CA ARG A 32 -10.42 5.26 -3.71
C ARG A 32 -10.19 4.79 -2.28
N ALA A 33 -9.28 3.83 -2.07
CA ALA A 33 -9.01 3.29 -0.76
C ALA A 33 -8.27 4.32 0.13
N GLU A 34 -8.66 4.47 1.36
CA GLU A 34 -8.01 5.29 2.36
C GLU A 34 -6.79 4.57 2.96
N LEU A 35 -6.86 3.26 3.04
CA LEU A 35 -5.80 2.38 3.54
C LEU A 35 -5.75 1.09 2.72
N VAL A 36 -4.55 0.65 2.39
CA VAL A 36 -4.29 -0.65 1.78
C VAL A 36 -3.66 -1.56 2.81
N LEU A 37 -4.32 -2.65 3.14
CA LEU A 37 -3.75 -3.72 3.96
C LEU A 37 -3.06 -4.72 3.02
N PHE A 38 -1.74 -4.69 2.99
CA PHE A 38 -0.96 -5.64 2.23
C PHE A 38 -0.66 -6.86 3.11
N VAL A 39 -1.39 -7.95 2.89
CA VAL A 39 -1.27 -9.16 3.70
C VAL A 39 -0.33 -10.14 3.02
N THR A 40 0.76 -10.50 3.70
CA THR A 40 1.71 -11.53 3.26
C THR A 40 1.82 -12.64 4.32
N SER A 41 2.35 -13.79 3.93
CA SER A 41 2.49 -14.96 4.81
C SER A 41 3.93 -15.12 5.30
N SER A 42 4.10 -15.52 6.57
CA SER A 42 5.41 -15.86 7.12
C SER A 42 6.06 -17.09 6.48
N ASP A 43 5.29 -17.93 5.78
CA ASP A 43 5.82 -19.10 5.06
C ASP A 43 6.62 -18.72 3.81
N HIS A 44 6.08 -17.77 3.04
CA HIS A 44 6.65 -17.32 1.77
C HIS A 44 6.51 -15.80 1.66
N PRO A 45 7.25 -15.04 2.47
CA PRO A 45 7.15 -13.60 2.47
C PRO A 45 7.80 -13.01 1.21
N PHE A 46 7.18 -12.00 0.65
CA PHE A 46 7.72 -11.22 -0.46
C PHE A 46 7.93 -12.03 -1.75
N THR A 47 6.89 -12.75 -2.18
CA THR A 47 6.87 -13.48 -3.46
C THR A 47 7.06 -12.53 -4.65
N GLU A 48 7.42 -13.08 -5.80
CA GLU A 48 7.61 -12.28 -7.03
C GLU A 48 6.33 -11.53 -7.43
N SER A 49 5.17 -12.17 -7.30
CA SER A 49 3.86 -11.53 -7.55
C SER A 49 3.59 -10.36 -6.60
N GLU A 50 3.92 -10.53 -5.32
CA GLU A 50 3.81 -9.48 -4.31
C GLU A 50 4.77 -8.32 -4.61
N ARG A 51 5.99 -8.62 -5.04
CA ARG A 51 6.98 -7.62 -5.44
C ARG A 51 6.50 -6.79 -6.63
N GLN A 52 5.96 -7.43 -7.66
CA GLN A 52 5.41 -6.75 -8.83
C GLN A 52 4.22 -5.87 -8.45
N PHE A 53 3.34 -6.36 -7.59
CA PHE A 53 2.21 -5.58 -7.10
C PHE A 53 2.66 -4.35 -6.28
N LEU A 54 3.67 -4.48 -5.44
CA LEU A 54 4.24 -3.37 -4.69
C LEU A 54 4.93 -2.33 -5.60
N GLN A 55 5.58 -2.77 -6.69
CA GLN A 55 6.11 -1.85 -7.70
C GLN A 55 5.02 -1.02 -8.37
N PHE A 56 3.90 -1.66 -8.67
CA PHE A 56 2.72 -0.97 -9.18
C PHE A 56 2.18 0.05 -8.17
N LEU A 57 2.07 -0.33 -6.90
CA LEU A 57 1.64 0.57 -5.83
C LEU A 57 2.60 1.75 -5.63
N LYS A 58 3.91 1.58 -5.78
CA LYS A 58 4.91 2.64 -5.61
C LYS A 58 4.60 3.88 -6.44
N SER A 59 4.23 3.70 -7.69
CA SER A 59 3.98 4.80 -8.63
C SER A 59 2.76 5.63 -8.25
N LYS A 60 1.87 5.12 -7.40
CA LYS A 60 0.55 5.71 -7.14
C LYS A 60 0.23 5.98 -5.66
N TRP A 61 0.91 5.31 -4.67
CA TRP A 61 0.32 5.19 -3.33
C TRP A 61 1.22 5.38 -2.11
N GLY A 62 2.51 5.48 -2.28
CA GLY A 62 3.60 5.77 -1.34
C GLY A 62 3.40 5.42 0.14
N ARG A 63 2.49 6.04 0.88
CA ARG A 63 2.44 5.96 2.35
C ARG A 63 1.16 5.39 2.96
N LYS A 64 0.25 4.88 2.16
CA LYS A 64 -1.04 4.36 2.63
C LYS A 64 -1.09 2.83 2.73
N VAL A 65 0.05 2.18 2.74
CA VAL A 65 0.15 0.73 2.80
C VAL A 65 0.56 0.31 4.19
N LEU A 66 -0.25 -0.52 4.84
CA LEU A 66 0.09 -1.25 6.05
C LEU A 66 0.42 -2.68 5.67
N PHE A 67 1.60 -3.14 6.04
CA PHE A 67 1.98 -4.53 5.87
C PHE A 67 1.50 -5.37 7.04
N VAL A 68 0.86 -6.48 6.76
CA VAL A 68 0.38 -7.44 7.74
C VAL A 68 1.05 -8.79 7.47
N LEU A 69 1.98 -9.20 8.32
CA LEU A 69 2.62 -10.51 8.26
C LEU A 69 1.76 -11.52 9.01
N ASN A 70 1.05 -12.35 8.26
CA ASN A 70 0.16 -13.36 8.81
C ASN A 70 0.85 -14.71 9.04
N LYS A 71 0.21 -15.59 9.79
CA LYS A 71 0.65 -16.95 10.17
C LYS A 71 1.88 -16.96 11.09
N ILE A 72 1.98 -15.99 11.99
CA ILE A 72 3.09 -15.96 12.95
C ILE A 72 3.12 -17.17 13.90
N ASP A 73 1.99 -17.87 14.03
CA ASP A 73 1.85 -19.11 14.81
C ASP A 73 2.72 -20.26 14.28
N LEU A 74 3.23 -20.18 13.06
CA LEU A 74 4.05 -21.21 12.42
C LEU A 74 5.56 -20.97 12.56
N LYS A 75 5.97 -19.89 13.22
CA LYS A 75 7.36 -19.44 13.29
C LYS A 75 7.79 -19.16 14.72
N THR A 76 9.09 -19.33 14.98
CA THR A 76 9.69 -18.90 16.25
C THR A 76 9.88 -17.37 16.27
N PRO A 77 10.04 -16.77 17.46
CA PRO A 77 10.33 -15.33 17.56
C PRO A 77 11.58 -14.90 16.79
N GLU A 78 12.62 -15.73 16.78
CA GLU A 78 13.87 -15.49 16.07
C GLU A 78 13.65 -15.47 14.57
N GLU A 79 12.95 -16.47 14.03
CA GLU A 79 12.57 -16.54 12.61
C GLU A 79 11.71 -15.33 12.19
N LEU A 80 10.77 -14.91 13.05
CA LEU A 80 9.92 -13.74 12.78
C LEU A 80 10.75 -12.46 12.70
N ASN A 81 11.74 -12.27 13.57
CA ASN A 81 12.62 -11.11 13.51
C ASN A 81 13.43 -11.07 12.21
N GLU A 82 13.94 -12.22 11.75
CA GLU A 82 14.66 -12.32 10.48
C GLU A 82 13.74 -12.01 9.29
N ILE A 83 12.50 -12.52 9.29
CA ILE A 83 11.51 -12.25 8.25
C ILE A 83 11.13 -10.77 8.20
N VAL A 84 10.92 -10.15 9.37
CA VAL A 84 10.59 -8.72 9.44
C VAL A 84 11.74 -7.87 8.90
N ALA A 85 12.99 -8.13 9.33
CA ALA A 85 14.17 -7.42 8.83
C ALA A 85 14.34 -7.59 7.30
N PHE A 86 14.06 -8.79 6.78
CA PHE A 86 14.06 -9.07 5.34
C PHE A 86 12.99 -8.25 4.61
N LEU A 87 11.75 -8.20 5.13
CA LEU A 87 10.65 -7.43 4.56
C LEU A 87 10.95 -5.92 4.59
N GLU A 88 11.40 -5.38 5.72
CA GLU A 88 11.77 -3.97 5.86
C GLU A 88 12.80 -3.55 4.82
N LYS A 89 13.88 -4.31 4.69
CA LYS A 89 14.96 -4.05 3.74
C LYS A 89 14.47 -4.06 2.28
N ASN A 90 13.66 -5.06 1.90
CA ASN A 90 13.19 -5.20 0.53
C ASN A 90 12.09 -4.17 0.20
N CYS A 91 11.17 -3.92 1.11
CA CYS A 91 10.17 -2.88 0.95
C CYS A 91 10.79 -1.50 0.89
N TYR A 92 11.78 -1.18 1.72
CA TYR A 92 12.51 0.08 1.64
C TYR A 92 13.17 0.28 0.28
N ARG A 93 13.86 -0.74 -0.23
CA ARG A 93 14.48 -0.70 -1.57
C ARG A 93 13.45 -0.46 -2.67
N LEU A 94 12.29 -1.09 -2.54
CA LEU A 94 11.25 -1.05 -3.55
C LEU A 94 10.44 0.24 -3.48
N LEU A 95 10.00 0.63 -2.29
CA LEU A 95 9.05 1.73 -2.08
C LEU A 95 9.74 3.06 -1.82
N GLY A 96 10.96 3.05 -1.25
CA GLY A 96 11.72 4.24 -0.88
C GLY A 96 11.31 4.84 0.47
N PHE A 97 10.55 4.09 1.29
CA PHE A 97 10.19 4.46 2.65
C PHE A 97 10.14 3.21 3.54
N GLU A 98 10.26 3.40 4.86
CA GLU A 98 10.14 2.32 5.83
C GLU A 98 8.68 1.87 5.95
N PRO A 99 8.39 0.58 5.69
CA PRO A 99 7.04 0.05 5.83
C PRO A 99 6.67 -0.11 7.30
N LYS A 100 5.41 0.15 7.65
CA LYS A 100 4.89 -0.32 8.93
C LYS A 100 4.44 -1.76 8.76
N ILE A 101 5.02 -2.68 9.52
CA ILE A 101 4.70 -4.11 9.48
C ILE A 101 4.05 -4.49 10.80
N LEU A 102 2.87 -5.07 10.76
CA LEU A 102 2.19 -5.66 11.91
C LEU A 102 2.17 -7.18 11.76
N LEU A 103 2.39 -7.85 12.87
CA LEU A 103 2.41 -9.31 12.96
C LEU A 103 1.05 -9.81 13.39
N VAL A 104 0.55 -10.92 12.80
CA VAL A 104 -0.74 -11.47 13.17
C VAL A 104 -0.82 -12.99 12.94
N SER A 105 -1.54 -13.70 13.79
CA SER A 105 -2.09 -15.02 13.46
C SER A 105 -3.60 -14.91 13.35
N ALA A 106 -4.09 -14.77 12.12
CA ALA A 106 -5.53 -14.72 11.86
C ALA A 106 -6.25 -16.01 12.32
N LYS A 107 -5.57 -17.16 12.23
CA LYS A 107 -6.09 -18.45 12.70
C LYS A 107 -6.30 -18.46 14.22
N GLU A 108 -5.29 -18.06 14.97
CA GLU A 108 -5.39 -18.00 16.45
C GLU A 108 -6.39 -16.92 16.87
N ALA A 109 -6.42 -15.77 16.18
CA ALA A 109 -7.40 -14.71 16.43
C ALA A 109 -8.84 -15.19 16.25
N TYR A 110 -9.12 -15.89 15.16
CA TYR A 110 -10.45 -16.44 14.90
C TYR A 110 -10.85 -17.45 15.97
N LYS A 111 -9.95 -18.41 16.28
CA LYS A 111 -10.18 -19.41 17.32
C LYS A 111 -10.44 -18.74 18.67
N ALA A 112 -9.62 -17.80 19.06
CA ALA A 112 -9.76 -17.07 20.32
C ALA A 112 -11.10 -16.32 20.43
N LYS A 113 -11.56 -15.68 19.35
CA LYS A 113 -12.85 -15.01 19.34
C LYS A 113 -14.04 -15.96 19.43
N VAL A 114 -13.94 -17.14 18.82
CA VAL A 114 -14.99 -18.17 18.90
C VAL A 114 -15.05 -18.81 20.28
N GLU A 115 -13.91 -19.11 20.89
CA GLU A 115 -13.80 -19.79 22.19
C GLU A 115 -13.83 -18.82 23.38
N GLY A 116 -13.71 -17.53 23.16
CA GLY A 116 -13.63 -16.51 24.21
C GLY A 116 -12.29 -16.50 24.95
N ASP A 117 -11.23 -17.05 24.34
CA ASP A 117 -9.90 -17.13 24.92
C ASP A 117 -9.12 -15.83 24.76
N MET A 118 -9.05 -15.05 25.83
CA MET A 118 -8.37 -13.76 25.85
C MET A 118 -6.84 -13.87 25.74
N LEU A 119 -6.24 -14.95 26.27
CA LEU A 119 -4.79 -15.16 26.19
C LEU A 119 -4.37 -15.50 24.76
N LEU A 120 -5.12 -16.37 24.11
CA LEU A 120 -4.90 -16.69 22.70
C LEU A 120 -5.14 -15.47 21.80
N LEU A 121 -6.14 -14.63 22.15
CA LEU A 121 -6.41 -13.39 21.42
C LEU A 121 -5.23 -12.41 21.50
N ASP A 122 -4.64 -12.24 22.67
CA ASP A 122 -3.45 -11.38 22.84
C ASP A 122 -2.25 -11.95 22.11
N LYS A 123 -2.03 -13.27 22.19
CA LYS A 123 -0.96 -13.96 21.45
C LYS A 123 -1.11 -13.80 19.94
N SER A 124 -2.31 -13.77 19.43
CA SER A 124 -2.59 -13.61 18.00
C SER A 124 -2.20 -12.24 17.44
N LYS A 125 -2.00 -11.22 18.28
CA LYS A 125 -1.69 -9.81 17.95
C LYS A 125 -2.72 -9.11 17.06
N ILE A 126 -3.90 -9.69 16.85
CA ILE A 126 -4.93 -9.10 15.99
C ILE A 126 -5.38 -7.72 16.48
N LYS A 127 -5.37 -7.49 17.80
CA LYS A 127 -5.74 -6.20 18.40
C LYS A 127 -4.87 -5.05 17.91
N GLU A 128 -3.59 -5.28 17.62
CA GLU A 128 -2.69 -4.27 17.06
C GLU A 128 -3.14 -3.81 15.67
N VAL A 129 -3.58 -4.78 14.85
CA VAL A 129 -4.11 -4.50 13.51
C VAL A 129 -5.45 -3.77 13.60
N GLU A 130 -6.35 -4.25 14.46
CA GLU A 130 -7.65 -3.62 14.69
C GLU A 130 -7.49 -2.18 15.18
N SER A 131 -6.68 -1.94 16.21
CA SER A 131 -6.42 -0.59 16.72
C SER A 131 -5.84 0.32 15.65
N PHE A 132 -4.85 -0.15 14.89
CA PHE A 132 -4.27 0.66 13.83
C PHE A 132 -5.29 1.05 12.76
N VAL A 133 -6.15 0.12 12.35
CA VAL A 133 -7.19 0.39 11.35
C VAL A 133 -8.19 1.40 11.90
N PHE A 134 -8.63 1.24 13.15
CA PHE A 134 -9.61 2.16 13.78
C PHE A 134 -9.02 3.54 14.04
N ASP A 135 -7.78 3.64 14.54
CA ASP A 135 -7.09 4.91 14.76
C ASP A 135 -6.91 5.70 13.45
N LYS A 136 -6.69 4.99 12.33
CA LYS A 136 -6.57 5.62 11.01
C LYS A 136 -7.91 6.02 10.40
N LEU A 137 -9.00 5.43 10.86
CA LEU A 137 -10.35 5.73 10.41
C LEU A 137 -11.04 6.79 11.27
N ASP A 138 -10.36 7.34 12.28
CA ASP A 138 -10.92 8.43 13.10
C ASP A 138 -11.11 9.72 12.30
N LEU A 139 -12.08 10.54 12.73
CA LEU A 139 -12.59 11.69 11.98
C LEU A 139 -11.50 12.71 11.58
N ASP A 140 -10.53 12.98 12.46
CA ASP A 140 -9.45 13.94 12.17
C ASP A 140 -8.49 13.43 11.10
N THR A 141 -8.23 12.12 11.10
CA THR A 141 -7.42 11.45 10.07
C THR A 141 -8.18 11.33 8.74
N LYS A 142 -9.52 11.20 8.77
CA LYS A 142 -10.36 11.17 7.57
C LYS A 142 -10.30 12.48 6.79
N ILE A 143 -10.21 13.64 7.45
CA ILE A 143 -10.09 14.95 6.80
C ILE A 143 -8.77 15.05 6.04
N ASP A 144 -7.67 14.67 6.66
CA ASP A 144 -6.35 14.67 6.04
C ASP A 144 -6.29 13.72 4.83
N PHE A 145 -6.87 12.53 4.94
CA PHE A 145 -6.90 11.56 3.84
C PHE A 145 -7.85 11.97 2.72
N LYS A 146 -9.04 12.52 3.03
CA LYS A 146 -10.03 12.94 2.03
C LYS A 146 -9.64 14.19 1.28
N LEU A 147 -8.92 15.12 1.90
CA LEU A 147 -8.55 16.40 1.29
C LEU A 147 -7.10 16.43 0.83
N VAL A 148 -6.17 16.01 1.68
CA VAL A 148 -4.72 16.14 1.37
C VAL A 148 -4.28 15.14 0.29
N SER A 149 -4.86 13.94 0.26
CA SER A 149 -4.48 12.92 -0.73
C SER A 149 -4.91 13.26 -2.16
N PRO A 150 -6.17 13.66 -2.42
CA PRO A 150 -6.57 14.14 -3.75
C PRO A 150 -5.78 15.37 -4.18
N LEU A 151 -5.49 16.30 -3.25
CA LEU A 151 -4.68 17.47 -3.55
C LEU A 151 -3.24 17.11 -3.93
N LYS A 152 -2.60 16.19 -3.24
CA LYS A 152 -1.26 15.69 -3.61
C LYS A 152 -1.26 14.98 -4.96
N TYR A 153 -2.31 14.21 -5.23
CA TYR A 153 -2.47 13.56 -6.53
C TYR A 153 -2.64 14.59 -7.65
N LEU A 154 -3.54 15.56 -7.46
CA LEU A 154 -3.72 16.67 -8.40
C LEU A 154 -2.41 17.45 -8.62
N HIS A 155 -1.68 17.74 -7.54
CA HIS A 155 -0.38 18.41 -7.65
C HIS A 155 0.61 17.59 -8.49
N SER A 156 0.67 16.27 -8.31
CA SER A 156 1.56 15.41 -9.12
C SER A 156 1.16 15.36 -10.60
N VAL A 157 -0.15 15.34 -10.88
CA VAL A 157 -0.67 15.41 -12.26
C VAL A 157 -0.34 16.73 -12.90
N PHE A 158 -0.55 17.85 -12.20
CA PHE A 158 -0.22 19.17 -12.71
C PHE A 158 1.29 19.35 -12.92
N ALA A 159 2.12 18.84 -12.02
CA ALA A 159 3.58 18.86 -12.18
C ALA A 159 4.03 18.08 -13.41
N GLY A 160 3.42 16.91 -13.66
CA GLY A 160 3.67 16.12 -14.87
C GLY A 160 3.27 16.87 -16.15
N LEU A 161 2.06 17.42 -16.18
CA LEU A 161 1.58 18.21 -17.32
C LEU A 161 2.45 19.45 -17.58
N GLN A 162 2.90 20.12 -16.52
CA GLN A 162 3.78 21.29 -16.63
C GLN A 162 5.15 20.90 -17.20
N TYR A 163 5.68 19.74 -16.78
CA TYR A 163 6.93 19.21 -17.34
C TYR A 163 6.79 18.93 -18.84
N ASP A 164 5.73 18.20 -19.25
CA ASP A 164 5.48 17.85 -20.66
C ASP A 164 5.27 19.10 -21.54
N LEU A 165 4.56 20.11 -21.00
CA LEU A 165 4.36 21.39 -21.70
C LEU A 165 5.68 22.14 -21.87
N ASN A 166 6.51 22.20 -20.84
CA ASN A 166 7.82 22.85 -20.91
C ASN A 166 8.74 22.16 -21.92
N GLU A 167 8.72 20.83 -21.98
CA GLU A 167 9.47 20.07 -22.98
C GLU A 167 9.03 20.40 -24.41
N LYS A 168 7.71 20.47 -24.65
CA LYS A 168 7.15 20.87 -25.95
C LYS A 168 7.54 22.31 -26.33
N VAL A 169 7.42 23.25 -25.39
CA VAL A 169 7.81 24.64 -25.61
C VAL A 169 9.30 24.74 -25.93
N ASN A 170 10.16 24.04 -25.19
CA ASN A 170 11.59 24.03 -25.45
C ASN A 170 11.92 23.46 -26.84
N LYS A 171 11.22 22.41 -27.25
CA LYS A 171 11.38 21.83 -28.59
C LYS A 171 10.97 22.80 -29.68
N CYS A 172 9.79 23.44 -29.55
CA CYS A 172 9.36 24.47 -30.49
C CYS A 172 10.35 25.66 -30.59
N ASN A 173 10.86 26.11 -29.45
CA ASN A 173 11.87 27.18 -29.45
C ASN A 173 13.17 26.78 -30.12
N THR A 174 13.57 25.50 -30.00
CA THR A 174 14.75 24.96 -30.70
C THR A 174 14.52 24.89 -32.20
N ASP A 175 13.33 24.43 -32.60
CA ASP A 175 12.94 24.35 -34.02
C ASP A 175 12.88 25.74 -34.65
N ILE A 176 12.32 26.75 -33.97
CA ILE A 176 12.28 28.15 -34.44
C ILE A 176 13.71 28.66 -34.63
N LYS A 177 14.59 28.48 -33.64
CA LYS A 177 15.99 28.92 -33.77
C LYS A 177 16.74 28.23 -34.91
N SER A 178 16.39 26.99 -35.23
CA SER A 178 17.00 26.29 -36.36
C SER A 178 16.53 26.86 -37.70
N ILE A 179 15.25 27.23 -37.83
CA ILE A 179 14.68 27.85 -39.03
C ILE A 179 15.29 29.25 -39.25
N GLU A 180 15.37 30.08 -38.22
CA GLU A 180 16.01 31.42 -38.30
C GLU A 180 17.45 31.36 -38.78
N ARG A 181 18.19 30.28 -38.51
CA ARG A 181 19.56 30.07 -38.98
C ARG A 181 19.67 29.71 -40.46
N PHE A 182 18.58 29.26 -41.06
CA PHE A 182 18.52 28.92 -42.49
C PHE A 182 18.10 30.13 -43.37
N GLU A 183 17.57 31.20 -42.77
CA GLU A 183 17.15 32.44 -43.46
C GLU A 183 18.24 33.50 -43.50
N THR A 184 19.37 33.25 -42.83
CA THR A 184 20.57 34.12 -42.85
C THR A 184 21.68 33.51 -43.66
#